data_8dcf9aaca71f0d40c8947e1b5277209e
#
_entry.id   8dcf9aaca71f0d40c8947e1b5277209e
#
_cell.length_a   1.000
_cell.length_b   1.000
_cell.length_c   1.000
_cell.angle_alpha   90.00
_cell.angle_beta   90.00
_cell.angle_gamma   90.00
#
_symmetry.space_group_name_H-M   'P 1'
#
loop_
_entity.id
_entity.type
_entity.pdbx_description
1 polymer ?
#
loop_
_entity_poly.entity_id
_entity_poly.type
_entity_poly.pdbx_seq_one_letter_code
_entity_poly.pdbx_strand_id
1 'polypeptide(L)'
;MTKVGVAGYGVIGQRLADGVAAQGDMELVGVADVAPTLPVRALAERGMPYNLFTAMPEKKNLLTDAGIPVSGTLEELVEEADIMLDATSAGIGAKNKEIYLKHNTKAVFQGGEKNDVADVFFHGYANYEKGVGADYLKLTSCNTTGLIRAIDAIDRAVGVPKTAMTIIRRVADPGDYHRGLTNALKMEHAPSHQAVD
;
A
#
# COMPACT_ATOMS: atom_id res chain seq x y z
N MET A 1 9.64 -15.55 12.96
CA MET A 1 8.56 -14.62 12.57
C MET A 1 9.01 -13.90 11.31
N THR A 2 8.10 -13.69 10.36
CA THR A 2 8.42 -12.93 9.13
C THR A 2 8.54 -11.46 9.47
N LYS A 3 9.66 -10.84 9.14
CA LYS A 3 9.92 -9.42 9.36
C LYS A 3 9.31 -8.59 8.24
N VAL A 4 8.46 -7.64 8.60
CA VAL A 4 7.68 -6.84 7.66
C VAL A 4 8.00 -5.37 7.84
N GLY A 5 8.34 -4.68 6.75
CA GLY A 5 8.45 -3.23 6.69
C GLY A 5 7.29 -2.61 5.92
N VAL A 6 6.92 -1.37 6.25
CA VAL A 6 5.87 -0.63 5.53
C VAL A 6 6.44 0.66 4.94
N ALA A 7 6.39 0.82 3.63
CA ALA A 7 6.74 2.06 2.95
C ALA A 7 5.49 2.89 2.65
N GLY A 8 5.47 4.17 3.10
CA GLY A 8 4.33 5.07 3.04
C GLY A 8 3.37 4.89 4.23
N TYR A 9 3.36 5.85 5.15
CA TYR A 9 2.52 5.82 6.36
C TYR A 9 1.28 6.73 6.24
N GLY A 10 0.63 6.65 5.07
CA GLY A 10 -0.68 7.25 4.84
C GLY A 10 -1.83 6.39 5.39
N VAL A 11 -3.07 6.63 4.91
CA VAL A 11 -4.28 5.91 5.37
C VAL A 11 -4.15 4.39 5.23
N ILE A 12 -3.58 3.90 4.13
CA ILE A 12 -3.38 2.46 3.90
C ILE A 12 -2.22 1.94 4.74
N GLY A 13 -1.06 2.64 4.73
CA GLY A 13 0.12 2.21 5.46
C GLY A 13 -0.11 2.06 6.97
N GLN A 14 -0.89 2.96 7.60
CA GLN A 14 -1.29 2.83 9.00
C GLN A 14 -2.03 1.50 9.26
N ARG A 15 -3.03 1.20 8.42
CA ARG A 15 -3.84 -0.03 8.56
C ARG A 15 -3.00 -1.29 8.34
N LEU A 16 -2.04 -1.23 7.43
CA LEU A 16 -1.11 -2.34 7.20
C LEU A 16 -0.19 -2.52 8.41
N ALA A 17 0.40 -1.44 8.91
CA ALA A 17 1.27 -1.50 10.09
C ALA A 17 0.54 -2.04 11.32
N ASP A 18 -0.65 -1.50 11.62
CA ASP A 18 -1.49 -2.00 12.72
C ASP A 18 -1.90 -3.46 12.51
N GLY A 19 -2.22 -3.84 11.26
CA GLY A 19 -2.57 -5.21 10.90
C GLY A 19 -1.42 -6.19 11.08
N VAL A 20 -0.21 -5.84 10.66
CA VAL A 20 1.01 -6.65 10.85
C VAL A 20 1.33 -6.79 12.33
N ALA A 21 1.30 -5.68 13.08
CA ALA A 21 1.58 -5.68 14.51
C ALA A 21 0.60 -6.54 15.32
N ALA A 22 -0.60 -6.76 14.80
CA ALA A 22 -1.61 -7.63 15.43
C ALA A 22 -1.44 -9.13 15.12
N GLN A 23 -0.56 -9.50 14.18
CA GLN A 23 -0.31 -10.90 13.81
C GLN A 23 0.71 -11.54 14.76
N GLY A 24 0.45 -12.79 15.15
CA GLY A 24 1.37 -13.54 16.02
C GLY A 24 2.56 -14.21 15.30
N ASP A 25 2.53 -14.24 13.98
CA ASP A 25 3.53 -14.86 13.10
C ASP A 25 4.38 -13.86 12.31
N MET A 26 4.08 -12.56 12.45
CA MET A 26 4.79 -11.44 11.83
C MET A 26 5.41 -10.51 12.87
N GLU A 27 6.47 -9.82 12.46
CA GLU A 27 7.13 -8.76 13.22
C GLU A 27 7.17 -7.49 12.39
N LEU A 28 6.54 -6.42 12.86
CA LEU A 28 6.66 -5.11 12.22
C LEU A 28 8.00 -4.48 12.60
N VAL A 29 8.95 -4.48 11.69
CA VAL A 29 10.28 -3.86 11.87
C VAL A 29 10.16 -2.34 11.98
N GLY A 30 9.35 -1.74 11.09
CA GLY A 30 9.10 -0.31 11.10
C GLY A 30 8.30 0.17 9.91
N VAL A 31 8.12 1.49 9.90
CA VAL A 31 7.42 2.21 8.82
C VAL A 31 8.30 3.30 8.24
N ALA A 32 8.19 3.63 6.97
CA ALA A 32 8.93 4.71 6.33
C ALA A 32 7.98 5.77 5.74
N ASP A 33 8.30 7.05 5.96
CA ASP A 33 7.60 8.18 5.34
C ASP A 33 8.56 9.33 5.05
N VAL A 34 8.12 10.34 4.29
CA VAL A 34 8.96 11.47 3.84
C VAL A 34 8.73 12.75 4.65
N ALA A 35 7.61 12.86 5.37
CA ALA A 35 7.20 14.13 5.97
C ALA A 35 6.40 13.92 7.27
N PRO A 36 6.37 14.93 8.15
CA PRO A 36 5.60 14.91 9.40
C PRO A 36 4.09 15.13 9.14
N THR A 37 3.50 14.24 8.36
CA THR A 37 2.06 14.21 8.08
C THR A 37 1.26 13.98 9.37
N LEU A 38 -0.04 14.21 9.34
CA LEU A 38 -0.89 13.95 10.51
C LEU A 38 -0.75 12.50 11.03
N PRO A 39 -0.76 11.45 10.19
CA PRO A 39 -0.50 10.10 10.64
C PRO A 39 0.86 9.91 11.33
N VAL A 40 1.93 10.48 10.77
CA VAL A 40 3.28 10.38 11.34
C VAL A 40 3.38 11.09 12.68
N ARG A 41 2.75 12.26 12.82
CA ARG A 41 2.65 12.98 14.11
C ARG A 41 1.86 12.17 15.14
N ALA A 42 0.73 11.61 14.76
CA ALA A 42 -0.07 10.76 15.63
C ALA A 42 0.69 9.51 16.09
N LEU A 43 1.56 8.94 15.25
CA LEU A 43 2.45 7.85 15.62
C LEU A 43 3.42 8.29 16.74
N ALA A 44 4.03 9.46 16.59
CA ALA A 44 4.94 10.01 17.60
C ALA A 44 4.22 10.30 18.94
N GLU A 45 3.03 10.89 18.89
CA GLU A 45 2.19 11.15 20.08
C GLU A 45 1.76 9.86 20.80
N ARG A 46 1.60 8.76 20.09
CA ARG A 46 1.30 7.44 20.65
C ARG A 46 2.51 6.72 21.26
N GLY A 47 3.65 7.40 21.35
CA GLY A 47 4.87 6.87 21.95
C GLY A 47 5.67 5.95 21.04
N MET A 48 5.51 6.07 19.73
CA MET A 48 6.27 5.30 18.73
C MET A 48 6.21 3.78 18.96
N PRO A 49 5.04 3.15 18.84
CA PRO A 49 4.89 1.71 19.08
C PRO A 49 5.74 0.87 18.11
N TYR A 50 6.23 1.46 17.03
CA TYR A 50 7.20 0.89 16.09
C TYR A 50 8.10 1.97 15.49
N ASN A 51 9.24 1.56 14.94
CA ASN A 51 10.26 2.46 14.41
C ASN A 51 9.79 3.23 13.17
N LEU A 52 10.17 4.51 13.09
CA LEU A 52 9.98 5.34 11.90
C LEU A 52 11.32 5.54 11.18
N PHE A 53 11.31 5.29 9.88
CA PHE A 53 12.43 5.51 8.96
C PHE A 53 12.11 6.66 8.01
N THR A 54 13.13 7.39 7.55
CA THR A 54 12.92 8.36 6.47
C THR A 54 12.95 7.67 5.12
N ALA A 55 11.92 7.90 4.30
CA ALA A 55 11.91 7.36 2.94
C ALA A 55 12.79 8.17 1.97
N MET A 56 13.23 9.37 2.37
CA MET A 56 14.14 10.24 1.60
C MET A 56 15.21 10.80 2.55
N PRO A 57 16.45 10.29 2.53
CA PRO A 57 17.51 10.71 3.45
C PRO A 57 17.74 12.22 3.47
N GLU A 58 17.64 12.87 2.31
CA GLU A 58 17.81 14.33 2.15
C GLU A 58 16.69 15.16 2.79
N LYS A 59 15.56 14.51 3.14
CA LYS A 59 14.41 15.14 3.83
C LYS A 59 14.27 14.72 5.29
N LYS A 60 15.26 14.01 5.84
CA LYS A 60 15.24 13.56 7.24
C LYS A 60 14.99 14.72 8.23
N ASN A 61 15.56 15.87 7.92
CA ASN A 61 15.38 17.09 8.73
C ASN A 61 13.92 17.52 8.89
N LEU A 62 13.04 17.27 7.90
CA LEU A 62 11.61 17.60 8.03
C LEU A 62 10.95 16.87 9.19
N LEU A 63 11.38 15.64 9.46
CA LEU A 63 10.87 14.83 10.57
C LEU A 63 11.52 15.24 11.89
N THR A 64 12.85 15.36 11.92
CA THR A 64 13.58 15.70 13.14
C THR A 64 13.29 17.11 13.65
N ASP A 65 13.14 18.10 12.75
CA ASP A 65 12.75 19.48 13.11
C ASP A 65 11.32 19.55 13.66
N ALA A 66 10.47 18.57 13.29
CA ALA A 66 9.15 18.41 13.87
C ALA A 66 9.16 17.65 15.21
N GLY A 67 10.33 17.33 15.76
CA GLY A 67 10.50 16.60 17.02
C GLY A 67 10.19 15.10 16.92
N ILE A 68 10.17 14.54 15.70
CA ILE A 68 9.84 13.12 15.46
C ILE A 68 11.14 12.33 15.34
N PRO A 69 11.38 11.33 16.20
CA PRO A 69 12.57 10.49 16.13
C PRO A 69 12.56 9.64 14.86
N VAL A 70 13.71 9.53 14.21
CA VAL A 70 13.91 8.74 12.99
C VAL A 70 14.99 7.71 13.23
N SER A 71 14.65 6.43 13.11
CA SER A 71 15.54 5.30 13.40
C SER A 71 16.58 5.06 12.29
N GLY A 72 16.26 5.42 11.05
CA GLY A 72 17.16 5.20 9.91
C GLY A 72 16.51 5.64 8.59
N THR A 73 16.97 5.06 7.49
CA THR A 73 16.53 5.28 6.12
C THR A 73 15.64 4.14 5.63
N LEU A 74 14.91 4.35 4.52
CA LEU A 74 14.15 3.28 3.87
C LEU A 74 15.05 2.08 3.50
N GLU A 75 16.28 2.34 3.07
CA GLU A 75 17.20 1.27 2.69
C GLU A 75 17.58 0.41 3.90
N GLU A 76 17.85 1.02 5.06
CA GLU A 76 18.10 0.28 6.30
C GLU A 76 16.87 -0.52 6.76
N LEU A 77 15.65 0.02 6.59
CA LEU A 77 14.44 -0.73 6.85
C LEU A 77 14.30 -1.95 5.93
N VAL A 78 14.64 -1.79 4.64
CA VAL A 78 14.61 -2.88 3.63
C VAL A 78 15.61 -3.97 3.95
N GLU A 79 16.80 -3.61 4.45
CA GLU A 79 17.84 -4.57 4.89
C GLU A 79 17.38 -5.43 6.07
N GLU A 80 16.54 -4.87 6.95
CA GLU A 80 16.04 -5.58 8.13
C GLU A 80 14.79 -6.44 7.83
N ALA A 81 14.06 -6.15 6.74
CA ALA A 81 12.79 -6.77 6.41
C ALA A 81 12.92 -7.97 5.45
N ASP A 82 12.14 -9.01 5.69
CA ASP A 82 11.96 -10.12 4.73
C ASP A 82 11.03 -9.71 3.58
N ILE A 83 10.05 -8.83 3.88
CA ILE A 83 9.05 -8.36 2.92
C ILE A 83 8.64 -6.91 3.20
N MET A 84 8.48 -6.13 2.15
CA MET A 84 7.99 -4.76 2.21
C MET A 84 6.53 -4.67 1.76
N LEU A 85 5.70 -3.95 2.52
CA LEU A 85 4.37 -3.53 2.11
C LEU A 85 4.46 -2.09 1.60
N ASP A 86 4.44 -1.91 0.29
CA ASP A 86 4.56 -0.58 -0.32
C ASP A 86 3.19 0.05 -0.53
N ALA A 87 2.86 1.03 0.31
CA ALA A 87 1.63 1.82 0.27
C ALA A 87 1.89 3.27 -0.18
N THR A 88 2.98 3.50 -0.88
CA THR A 88 3.36 4.83 -1.39
C THR A 88 2.47 5.28 -2.55
N SER A 89 2.58 6.55 -2.90
CA SER A 89 1.84 7.13 -4.03
C SER A 89 2.29 6.54 -5.36
N ALA A 90 1.41 6.59 -6.36
CA ALA A 90 1.68 6.10 -7.71
C ALA A 90 3.04 6.54 -8.27
N GLY A 91 3.81 5.61 -8.81
CA GLY A 91 5.13 5.81 -9.39
C GLY A 91 6.28 5.89 -8.36
N ILE A 92 5.99 5.86 -7.07
CA ILE A 92 7.02 5.81 -6.01
C ILE A 92 7.39 4.36 -5.71
N GLY A 93 6.41 3.45 -5.63
CA GLY A 93 6.67 2.03 -5.43
C GLY A 93 7.55 1.43 -6.52
N ALA A 94 7.36 1.84 -7.78
CA ALA A 94 8.24 1.45 -8.88
C ALA A 94 9.70 1.88 -8.68
N LYS A 95 9.95 3.06 -8.08
CA LYS A 95 11.29 3.53 -7.71
C LYS A 95 11.84 2.76 -6.50
N ASN A 96 11.00 2.53 -5.50
CA ASN A 96 11.39 1.76 -4.31
C ASN A 96 11.75 0.32 -4.68
N LYS A 97 11.14 -0.23 -5.74
CA LYS A 97 11.47 -1.58 -6.23
C LYS A 97 12.95 -1.76 -6.56
N GLU A 98 13.64 -0.72 -7.00
CA GLU A 98 15.09 -0.77 -7.25
C GLU A 98 15.86 -1.08 -5.96
N ILE A 99 15.43 -0.51 -4.83
CA ILE A 99 16.01 -0.80 -3.52
C ILE A 99 15.68 -2.23 -3.09
N TYR A 100 14.43 -2.67 -3.28
CA TYR A 100 14.00 -4.03 -2.94
C TYR A 100 14.78 -5.09 -3.73
N LEU A 101 14.99 -4.86 -5.03
CA LEU A 101 15.81 -5.73 -5.88
C LEU A 101 17.25 -5.79 -5.41
N LYS A 102 17.84 -4.65 -5.04
CA LYS A 102 19.23 -4.56 -4.55
C LYS A 102 19.45 -5.43 -3.31
N HIS A 103 18.49 -5.47 -2.41
CA HIS A 103 18.57 -6.21 -1.13
C HIS A 103 17.87 -7.58 -1.18
N ASN A 104 17.38 -8.00 -2.36
CA ASN A 104 16.65 -9.26 -2.54
C ASN A 104 15.44 -9.38 -1.58
N THR A 105 14.80 -8.26 -1.28
CA THR A 105 13.64 -8.17 -0.39
C THR A 105 12.37 -8.24 -1.21
N LYS A 106 11.42 -9.09 -0.81
CA LYS A 106 10.11 -9.23 -1.46
C LYS A 106 9.24 -8.00 -1.21
N ALA A 107 8.27 -7.74 -2.12
CA ALA A 107 7.35 -6.63 -1.88
C ALA A 107 5.93 -6.87 -2.37
N VAL A 108 4.98 -6.27 -1.65
CA VAL A 108 3.57 -6.20 -1.99
C VAL A 108 3.17 -4.74 -2.20
N PHE A 109 2.84 -4.37 -3.43
CA PHE A 109 2.48 -3.01 -3.81
C PHE A 109 0.97 -2.77 -3.65
N GLN A 110 0.60 -1.77 -2.84
CA GLN A 110 -0.80 -1.40 -2.52
C GLN A 110 -1.29 -0.19 -3.31
N GLY A 111 -0.36 0.68 -3.70
CA GLY A 111 -0.66 1.99 -4.26
C GLY A 111 -1.22 1.97 -5.68
N GLY A 112 -1.27 3.14 -6.28
CA GLY A 112 -1.71 3.35 -7.67
C GLY A 112 -0.67 2.98 -8.73
N GLU A 113 0.21 2.01 -8.45
CA GLU A 113 1.22 1.55 -9.39
C GLU A 113 0.59 0.87 -10.61
N LYS A 114 1.31 0.88 -11.72
CA LYS A 114 0.95 0.08 -12.91
C LYS A 114 1.13 -1.41 -12.60
N ASN A 115 0.42 -2.26 -13.36
CA ASN A 115 0.47 -3.70 -13.12
C ASN A 115 1.84 -4.32 -13.40
N ASP A 116 2.64 -3.70 -14.27
CA ASP A 116 4.00 -4.12 -14.63
C ASP A 116 5.04 -3.93 -13.51
N VAL A 117 4.69 -3.28 -12.40
CA VAL A 117 5.56 -3.16 -11.23
C VAL A 117 5.84 -4.51 -10.55
N ALA A 118 4.97 -5.49 -10.73
CA ALA A 118 5.03 -6.77 -10.05
C ALA A 118 4.84 -7.96 -11.00
N ASP A 119 5.21 -9.15 -10.52
CA ASP A 119 5.11 -10.39 -11.27
C ASP A 119 3.66 -10.86 -11.41
N VAL A 120 2.85 -10.57 -10.39
CA VAL A 120 1.44 -10.99 -10.32
C VAL A 120 0.55 -9.83 -9.89
N PHE A 121 -0.50 -9.58 -10.68
CA PHE A 121 -1.63 -8.78 -10.25
C PHE A 121 -2.53 -9.67 -9.38
N PHE A 122 -2.56 -9.39 -8.09
CA PHE A 122 -2.97 -10.34 -7.07
C PHE A 122 -4.26 -9.94 -6.35
N HIS A 123 -5.14 -10.91 -6.21
CA HIS A 123 -6.30 -10.84 -5.33
C HIS A 123 -6.40 -12.13 -4.52
N GLY A 124 -6.20 -12.06 -3.21
CA GLY A 124 -6.07 -13.23 -2.34
C GLY A 124 -7.23 -14.22 -2.36
N TYR A 125 -8.41 -13.84 -2.86
CA TYR A 125 -9.58 -14.71 -2.98
C TYR A 125 -9.70 -15.38 -4.36
N ALA A 126 -9.37 -14.66 -5.43
CA ALA A 126 -9.60 -15.11 -6.80
C ALA A 126 -8.41 -15.85 -7.41
N ASN A 127 -7.18 -15.50 -7.02
CA ASN A 127 -5.98 -16.07 -7.63
C ASN A 127 -4.83 -16.32 -6.64
N TYR A 128 -5.16 -16.77 -5.43
CA TYR A 128 -4.20 -17.00 -4.35
C TYR A 128 -2.99 -17.83 -4.81
N GLU A 129 -3.24 -18.95 -5.48
CA GLU A 129 -2.20 -19.86 -5.93
C GLU A 129 -1.16 -19.22 -6.87
N LYS A 130 -1.56 -18.17 -7.62
CA LYS A 130 -0.63 -17.44 -8.48
C LYS A 130 0.33 -16.55 -7.71
N GLY A 131 -0.03 -16.17 -6.49
CA GLY A 131 0.82 -15.35 -5.63
C GLY A 131 1.81 -16.16 -4.81
N VAL A 132 1.60 -17.47 -4.66
CA VAL A 132 2.47 -18.33 -3.88
C VAL A 132 3.84 -18.45 -4.54
N GLY A 133 4.88 -18.04 -3.83
CA GLY A 133 6.26 -18.06 -4.32
C GLY A 133 6.68 -16.87 -5.16
N ALA A 134 5.78 -15.95 -5.53
CA ALA A 134 6.15 -14.72 -6.21
C ALA A 134 6.93 -13.78 -5.28
N ASP A 135 7.89 -13.04 -5.85
CA ASP A 135 8.69 -12.08 -5.10
C ASP A 135 8.00 -10.71 -5.05
N TYR A 136 7.27 -10.36 -6.10
CA TYR A 136 6.59 -9.08 -6.21
C TYR A 136 5.11 -9.25 -6.55
N LEU A 137 4.25 -8.74 -5.67
CA LEU A 137 2.79 -8.77 -5.86
C LEU A 137 2.25 -7.34 -6.00
N LYS A 138 1.34 -7.14 -6.93
CA LYS A 138 0.56 -5.90 -7.03
C LYS A 138 -0.88 -6.20 -6.62
N LEU A 139 -1.35 -5.60 -5.54
CA LEU A 139 -2.73 -5.77 -5.10
C LEU A 139 -3.71 -4.99 -5.97
N THR A 140 -4.92 -5.53 -6.08
CA THR A 140 -6.04 -4.84 -6.72
C THR A 140 -6.47 -3.61 -5.91
N SER A 141 -6.98 -2.57 -6.58
CA SER A 141 -7.57 -1.43 -5.88
C SER A 141 -8.77 -1.84 -5.02
N CYS A 142 -9.15 -0.99 -4.06
CA CYS A 142 -10.31 -1.26 -3.20
C CYS A 142 -11.60 -1.52 -4.00
N ASN A 143 -11.81 -0.78 -5.10
CA ASN A 143 -12.99 -0.98 -5.96
C ASN A 143 -12.88 -2.30 -6.73
N THR A 144 -11.73 -2.58 -7.34
CA THR A 144 -11.49 -3.84 -8.05
C THR A 144 -11.61 -5.03 -7.10
N THR A 145 -11.07 -4.94 -5.89
CA THR A 145 -11.23 -5.95 -4.85
C THR A 145 -12.69 -6.24 -4.54
N GLY A 146 -13.51 -5.18 -4.38
CA GLY A 146 -14.95 -5.33 -4.14
C GLY A 146 -15.67 -5.99 -5.30
N LEU A 147 -15.37 -5.60 -6.54
CA LEU A 147 -15.94 -6.18 -7.75
C LEU A 147 -15.58 -7.66 -7.90
N ILE A 148 -14.30 -8.00 -7.78
CA ILE A 148 -13.82 -9.38 -7.91
C ILE A 148 -14.49 -10.27 -6.86
N ARG A 149 -14.58 -9.84 -5.60
CA ARG A 149 -15.23 -10.62 -4.55
C ARG A 149 -16.71 -10.92 -4.86
N ALA A 150 -17.44 -9.94 -5.37
CA ALA A 150 -18.84 -10.13 -5.73
C ALA A 150 -19.00 -11.04 -6.95
N ILE A 151 -18.23 -10.79 -8.02
CA ILE A 151 -18.31 -11.56 -9.25
C ILE A 151 -17.86 -13.00 -9.04
N ASP A 152 -16.72 -13.23 -8.39
CA ASP A 152 -16.17 -14.57 -8.13
C ASP A 152 -17.14 -15.41 -7.28
N ALA A 153 -17.79 -14.80 -6.27
CA ALA A 153 -18.78 -15.50 -5.46
C ALA A 153 -20.00 -15.96 -6.27
N ILE A 154 -20.48 -15.14 -7.20
CA ILE A 154 -21.62 -15.49 -8.08
C ILE A 154 -21.17 -16.51 -9.14
N ASP A 155 -19.98 -16.32 -9.72
CA ASP A 155 -19.44 -17.21 -10.75
C ASP A 155 -19.27 -18.64 -10.22
N ARG A 156 -18.73 -18.80 -9.03
CA ARG A 156 -18.59 -20.10 -8.37
C ARG A 156 -19.95 -20.77 -8.08
N ALA A 157 -21.00 -19.99 -7.86
CA ALA A 157 -22.31 -20.53 -7.52
C ALA A 157 -23.13 -20.94 -8.76
N VAL A 158 -23.15 -20.11 -9.80
CA VAL A 158 -24.07 -20.25 -10.94
C VAL A 158 -23.44 -19.97 -12.31
N GLY A 159 -22.19 -19.57 -12.35
CA GLY A 159 -21.50 -19.13 -13.56
C GLY A 159 -21.89 -17.69 -13.97
N VAL A 160 -20.91 -16.94 -14.49
CA VAL A 160 -21.11 -15.55 -14.96
C VAL A 160 -20.54 -15.40 -16.37
N PRO A 161 -21.36 -15.56 -17.41
CA PRO A 161 -20.89 -15.46 -18.80
C PRO A 161 -20.56 -14.02 -19.23
N LYS A 162 -21.14 -13.03 -18.56
CA LYS A 162 -20.93 -11.60 -18.86
C LYS A 162 -21.29 -10.73 -17.66
N THR A 163 -20.51 -9.69 -17.44
CA THR A 163 -20.75 -8.69 -16.40
C THR A 163 -20.81 -7.29 -17.02
N ALA A 164 -21.75 -6.46 -16.55
CA ALA A 164 -21.75 -5.02 -16.76
C ALA A 164 -21.70 -4.34 -15.40
N MET A 165 -20.81 -3.37 -15.22
CA MET A 165 -20.61 -2.72 -13.93
C MET A 165 -20.51 -1.21 -14.05
N THR A 166 -20.97 -0.51 -13.01
CA THR A 166 -20.83 0.93 -12.86
C THR A 166 -20.10 1.22 -11.54
N ILE A 167 -18.97 1.94 -11.64
CA ILE A 167 -18.21 2.35 -10.47
C ILE A 167 -18.52 3.81 -10.15
N ILE A 168 -19.14 4.05 -9.00
CA ILE A 168 -19.40 5.39 -8.48
C ILE A 168 -18.40 5.68 -7.39
N ARG A 169 -17.46 6.59 -7.68
CA ARG A 169 -16.41 7.01 -6.75
C ARG A 169 -16.66 8.41 -6.23
N ARG A 170 -16.33 8.65 -4.99
CA ARG A 170 -16.42 9.95 -4.35
C ARG A 170 -15.16 10.25 -3.54
N VAL A 171 -14.87 11.50 -3.33
CA VAL A 171 -13.83 11.92 -2.38
C VAL A 171 -14.34 11.66 -0.97
N ALA A 172 -13.69 10.76 -0.25
CA ALA A 172 -14.09 10.32 1.09
C ALA A 172 -13.00 10.47 2.15
N ASP A 173 -11.73 10.31 1.78
CA ASP A 173 -10.62 10.40 2.71
C ASP A 173 -10.21 11.86 2.95
N PRO A 174 -10.01 12.29 4.21
CA PRO A 174 -9.58 13.66 4.51
C PRO A 174 -8.27 14.05 3.86
N GLY A 175 -7.36 13.10 3.58
CA GLY A 175 -6.11 13.33 2.87
C GLY A 175 -6.27 13.63 1.37
N ASP A 176 -7.43 13.35 0.80
CA ASP A 176 -7.74 13.56 -0.62
C ASP A 176 -8.37 14.93 -0.94
N TYR A 177 -8.28 15.90 -0.02
CA TYR A 177 -8.87 17.24 -0.18
C TYR A 177 -8.45 17.95 -1.48
N HIS A 178 -7.29 17.62 -2.04
CA HIS A 178 -6.80 18.13 -3.32
C HIS A 178 -7.60 17.63 -4.53
N ARG A 179 -8.41 16.59 -4.38
CA ARG A 179 -9.29 16.03 -5.41
C ARG A 179 -10.67 16.67 -5.46
N GLY A 180 -10.97 17.57 -4.53
CA GLY A 180 -12.23 18.29 -4.45
C GLY A 180 -12.95 18.13 -3.12
N LEU A 181 -14.19 18.58 -3.07
CA LEU A 181 -15.01 18.51 -1.86
C LEU A 181 -15.39 17.06 -1.55
N THR A 182 -15.48 16.74 -0.26
CA THR A 182 -15.97 15.43 0.21
C THR A 182 -17.33 15.12 -0.41
N ASN A 183 -17.48 13.89 -0.91
CA ASN A 183 -18.64 13.42 -1.67
C ASN A 183 -18.86 14.07 -3.05
N ALA A 184 -17.91 14.88 -3.55
CA ALA A 184 -17.99 15.37 -4.91
C ALA A 184 -17.86 14.21 -5.92
N LEU A 185 -18.65 14.31 -7.00
CA LEU A 185 -18.60 13.39 -8.12
C LEU A 185 -18.08 14.13 -9.35
N LYS A 186 -17.24 13.47 -10.12
CA LYS A 186 -16.78 13.92 -11.42
C LYS A 186 -17.06 12.84 -12.45
N MET A 187 -17.65 13.22 -13.57
CA MET A 187 -17.85 12.29 -14.69
C MET A 187 -16.55 12.15 -15.46
N GLU A 188 -16.08 10.93 -15.62
CA GLU A 188 -14.94 10.61 -16.49
C GLU A 188 -15.46 10.15 -17.85
N HIS A 189 -14.91 10.73 -18.92
CA HIS A 189 -15.34 10.42 -20.28
C HIS A 189 -14.73 9.13 -20.83
N ALA A 190 -13.62 8.69 -20.24
CA ALA A 190 -12.98 7.42 -20.56
C ALA A 190 -12.76 6.61 -19.29
N PRO A 191 -13.04 5.31 -19.29
CA PRO A 191 -12.71 4.47 -18.15
C PRO A 191 -11.20 4.45 -17.97
N SER A 192 -10.74 4.85 -16.79
CA SER A 192 -9.32 4.87 -16.40
C SER A 192 -9.06 3.99 -15.18
N HIS A 193 -9.98 3.07 -14.91
CA HIS A 193 -9.91 2.23 -13.72
C HIS A 193 -9.33 0.86 -14.09
N GLN A 194 -8.39 0.36 -13.27
CA GLN A 194 -7.73 -0.95 -13.47
C GLN A 194 -8.68 -2.15 -13.59
N ALA A 195 -9.96 -2.01 -13.24
CA ALA A 195 -10.96 -3.07 -13.44
C ALA A 195 -11.43 -3.20 -14.90
N VAL A 196 -10.97 -2.32 -15.80
CA VAL A 196 -11.31 -2.29 -17.23
C VAL A 196 -10.18 -2.87 -18.07
N ASP A 197 -8.96 -2.88 -17.54
CA ASP A 197 -7.76 -3.44 -18.14
C ASP A 197 -7.63 -4.94 -17.80
#